data_0141a34bfde0f8a8bbb8cd3f6e7240c3
#
_entry.id   0141a34bfde0f8a8bbb8cd3f6e7240c3
#
_cell.length_a   1.000
_cell.length_b   1.000
_cell.length_c   1.000
_cell.angle_alpha   90.00
_cell.angle_beta   90.00
_cell.angle_gamma   90.00
#
_symmetry.space_group_name_H-M   'P 1'
#
loop_
_entity.id
_entity.type
_entity.pdbx_description
1 polymer ?
#
loop_
_entity_poly.entity_id
_entity_poly.type
_entity_poly.pdbx_seq_one_letter_code
_entity_poly.pdbx_strand_id
1 'polypeptide(L)'
;MSVEPFAYAIAFQGDMFVMVRHRARAWEMPGGRLEPGETHEQAAVREFSEETGMALEPVGELEVEGGKVVVGLVHSRCCSPAPSAEIAEVRLFGELPEELSFPLVEYREMLVQARRMVESFKRGKIIVGLPRHRSTPSRI
;
A
#
# COMPACT_ATOMS: atom_id res chain seq x y z
N MET A 1 -2.60 -10.21 26.11
CA MET A 1 -2.65 -8.79 25.83
C MET A 1 -2.75 -8.57 24.32
N SER A 2 -3.71 -7.81 23.90
CA SER A 2 -3.90 -7.59 22.45
C SER A 2 -3.02 -6.45 21.97
N VAL A 3 -2.53 -6.61 20.75
CA VAL A 3 -1.79 -5.56 20.07
C VAL A 3 -2.82 -4.66 19.37
N GLU A 4 -2.60 -3.35 19.45
CA GLU A 4 -3.50 -2.43 18.77
C GLU A 4 -3.43 -2.67 17.27
N PRO A 5 -4.58 -2.72 16.59
CA PRO A 5 -4.59 -3.02 15.17
C PRO A 5 -3.95 -1.88 14.35
N PHE A 6 -3.28 -2.27 13.28
CA PHE A 6 -2.66 -1.31 12.39
C PHE A 6 -2.86 -1.70 10.94
N ALA A 7 -2.64 -0.76 10.04
CA ALA A 7 -2.71 -1.00 8.61
C ALA A 7 -1.56 -0.25 7.93
N TYR A 8 -0.87 -0.97 7.04
CA TYR A 8 0.14 -0.38 6.17
C TYR A 8 -0.37 -0.39 4.74
N ALA A 9 0.26 0.41 3.90
CA ALA A 9 -0.09 0.48 2.48
C ALA A 9 1.12 0.10 1.64
N ILE A 10 0.91 -0.80 0.67
CA ILE A 10 1.88 -0.99 -0.41
C ILE A 10 1.24 -0.35 -1.63
N ALA A 11 1.75 0.80 -2.02
CA ALA A 11 1.15 1.62 -3.07
C ALA A 11 2.08 1.68 -4.27
N PHE A 12 1.58 1.26 -5.42
CA PHE A 12 2.37 1.23 -6.64
C PHE A 12 2.03 2.40 -7.56
N GLN A 13 3.07 2.95 -8.16
CA GLN A 13 2.94 3.86 -9.28
C GLN A 13 3.81 3.27 -10.38
N GLY A 14 3.17 2.66 -11.38
CA GLY A 14 3.89 1.85 -12.35
C GLY A 14 4.54 0.67 -11.65
N ASP A 15 5.82 0.46 -11.88
CA ASP A 15 6.56 -0.63 -11.26
C ASP A 15 7.18 -0.25 -9.93
N MET A 16 7.02 1.00 -9.53
CA MET A 16 7.65 1.49 -8.31
C MET A 16 6.64 1.54 -7.18
N PHE A 17 7.13 1.53 -5.96
CA PHE A 17 6.28 1.57 -4.77
C PHE A 17 6.75 2.68 -3.83
N VAL A 18 5.81 3.17 -3.02
CA VAL A 18 6.06 4.31 -2.13
C VAL A 18 6.52 3.84 -0.78
N MET A 19 7.60 4.42 -0.28
CA MET A 19 8.02 4.21 1.11
C MET A 19 8.24 5.55 1.76
N VAL A 20 8.16 5.56 3.08
CA VAL A 20 8.45 6.75 3.89
C VAL A 20 9.65 6.44 4.77
N ARG A 21 10.46 7.46 5.01
CA ARG A 21 11.57 7.33 5.95
C ARG A 21 11.16 7.95 7.26
N HIS A 22 11.11 7.12 8.27
CA HIS A 22 10.72 7.55 9.61
C HIS A 22 11.95 8.12 10.31
N ARG A 23 11.79 9.24 11.00
CA ARG A 23 12.93 9.89 11.67
C ARG A 23 13.56 9.03 12.73
N ALA A 24 12.74 8.27 13.46
CA ALA A 24 13.22 7.41 14.54
C ALA A 24 13.63 6.03 14.08
N ARG A 25 13.29 5.70 12.85
CA ARG A 25 13.58 4.37 12.29
C ARG A 25 14.21 4.55 10.91
N ALA A 26 13.84 3.71 9.96
CA ALA A 26 14.40 3.76 8.61
C ALA A 26 13.27 3.79 7.60
N TRP A 27 13.45 3.18 6.45
CA TRP A 27 12.42 3.14 5.42
C TRP A 27 11.38 2.09 5.75
N GLU A 28 10.13 2.44 5.55
CA GLU A 28 9.03 1.52 5.80
C GLU A 28 7.83 1.89 4.93
N MET A 29 6.87 0.98 4.88
CA MET A 29 5.62 1.26 4.16
C MET A 29 4.81 2.27 4.97
N PRO A 30 4.12 3.20 4.29
CA PRO A 30 3.26 4.15 5.01
C PRO A 30 2.16 3.42 5.77
N GLY A 31 1.76 3.95 6.90
CA GLY A 31 0.68 3.34 7.67
C GLY A 31 0.67 3.78 9.11
N GLY A 32 -0.24 3.18 9.87
CA GLY A 32 -0.37 3.48 11.27
C GLY A 32 -1.53 2.73 11.89
N ARG A 33 -1.91 3.16 13.07
CA ARG A 33 -2.97 2.50 13.84
C ARG A 33 -4.34 2.89 13.32
N LEU A 34 -5.29 1.98 13.49
CA LEU A 34 -6.68 2.27 13.18
C LEU A 34 -7.23 3.21 14.23
N GLU A 35 -8.03 4.16 13.78
CA GLU A 35 -8.83 4.98 14.68
C GLU A 35 -10.13 4.27 14.99
N PRO A 36 -10.80 4.63 16.09
CA PRO A 36 -12.07 3.97 16.45
C PRO A 36 -13.04 4.00 15.29
N GLY A 37 -13.59 2.84 14.95
CA GLY A 37 -14.58 2.72 13.88
C GLY A 37 -14.00 2.56 12.49
N GLU A 38 -12.68 2.66 12.33
CA GLU A 38 -12.07 2.48 11.01
C GLU A 38 -11.87 1.02 10.67
N THR A 39 -12.05 0.69 9.39
CA THR A 39 -11.55 -0.57 8.85
C THR A 39 -10.07 -0.41 8.55
N HIS A 40 -9.38 -1.54 8.31
CA HIS A 40 -7.97 -1.49 7.92
C HIS A 40 -7.79 -0.71 6.62
N GLU A 41 -8.70 -0.91 5.67
CA GLU A 41 -8.61 -0.19 4.40
C GLU A 41 -8.74 1.31 4.61
N GLN A 42 -9.70 1.73 5.44
CA GLN A 42 -9.88 3.15 5.71
C GLN A 42 -8.65 3.76 6.39
N ALA A 43 -8.08 3.03 7.33
CA ALA A 43 -6.89 3.50 8.03
C ALA A 43 -5.70 3.63 7.08
N ALA A 44 -5.51 2.64 6.21
CA ALA A 44 -4.40 2.68 5.26
C ALA A 44 -4.55 3.86 4.30
N VAL A 45 -5.76 4.09 3.80
CA VAL A 45 -6.01 5.20 2.88
C VAL A 45 -5.75 6.54 3.58
N ARG A 46 -6.24 6.68 4.80
CA ARG A 46 -6.05 7.92 5.56
C ARG A 46 -4.58 8.17 5.88
N GLU A 47 -3.89 7.15 6.42
CA GLU A 47 -2.48 7.29 6.76
C GLU A 47 -1.62 7.58 5.55
N PHE A 48 -1.92 6.90 4.43
CA PHE A 48 -1.18 7.13 3.21
C PHE A 48 -1.32 8.58 2.75
N SER A 49 -2.54 9.09 2.77
CA SER A 49 -2.80 10.47 2.39
C SER A 49 -2.09 11.46 3.32
N GLU A 50 -2.17 11.21 4.63
CA GLU A 50 -1.56 12.09 5.61
C GLU A 50 -0.04 12.14 5.48
N GLU A 51 0.58 10.98 5.22
CA GLU A 51 2.04 10.90 5.18
C GLU A 51 2.63 11.28 3.83
N THR A 52 1.91 11.05 2.74
CA THR A 52 2.47 11.24 1.40
C THR A 52 1.82 12.35 0.59
N GLY A 53 0.61 12.75 0.96
CA GLY A 53 -0.15 13.72 0.16
C GLY A 53 -0.75 13.15 -1.10
N MET A 54 -0.75 11.83 -1.23
CA MET A 54 -1.27 11.15 -2.41
C MET A 54 -2.47 10.30 -2.05
N ALA A 55 -3.28 9.99 -3.05
CA ALA A 55 -4.46 9.15 -2.85
C ALA A 55 -4.15 7.71 -3.20
N LEU A 56 -4.64 6.79 -2.39
CA LEU A 56 -4.48 5.35 -2.59
C LEU A 56 -5.79 4.76 -3.08
N GLU A 57 -5.71 4.02 -4.18
CA GLU A 57 -6.83 3.24 -4.66
C GLU A 57 -6.61 1.79 -4.26
N PRO A 58 -7.32 1.29 -3.24
CA PRO A 58 -7.09 -0.08 -2.77
C PRO A 58 -7.50 -1.12 -3.81
N VAL A 59 -6.71 -2.18 -3.93
CA VAL A 59 -7.05 -3.30 -4.82
C VAL A 59 -7.10 -4.62 -4.07
N GLY A 60 -6.57 -4.70 -2.85
CA GLY A 60 -6.63 -5.92 -2.06
C GLY A 60 -5.93 -5.76 -0.73
N GLU A 61 -5.93 -6.84 0.04
CA GLU A 61 -5.33 -6.84 1.38
C GLU A 61 -4.50 -8.10 1.58
N LEU A 62 -3.43 -7.96 2.36
CA LEU A 62 -2.62 -9.07 2.83
C LEU A 62 -2.71 -9.11 4.35
N GLU A 63 -2.82 -10.31 4.91
CA GLU A 63 -2.81 -10.48 6.35
C GLU A 63 -1.38 -10.51 6.85
N VAL A 64 -1.11 -9.79 7.91
CA VAL A 64 0.19 -9.84 8.58
C VAL A 64 -0.06 -9.90 10.07
N GLU A 65 0.97 -10.25 10.81
CA GLU A 65 0.82 -10.33 12.26
C GLU A 65 0.50 -8.95 12.84
N GLY A 66 -0.62 -8.87 13.55
CA GLY A 66 -1.01 -7.63 14.21
C GLY A 66 -1.80 -6.68 13.36
N GLY A 67 -2.03 -6.98 12.06
CA GLY A 67 -2.75 -6.05 11.21
C GLY A 67 -2.89 -6.53 9.79
N LYS A 68 -3.03 -5.58 8.88
CA LYS A 68 -3.16 -5.88 7.46
C LYS A 68 -2.34 -4.91 6.64
N VAL A 69 -1.94 -5.36 5.46
CA VAL A 69 -1.31 -4.52 4.46
C VAL A 69 -2.31 -4.34 3.33
N VAL A 70 -2.67 -3.10 3.07
CA VAL A 70 -3.60 -2.76 1.99
C VAL A 70 -2.77 -2.48 0.75
N VAL A 71 -3.02 -3.24 -0.30
CA VAL A 71 -2.31 -3.10 -1.56
C VAL A 71 -3.13 -2.19 -2.47
N GLY A 72 -2.48 -1.23 -3.11
CA GLY A 72 -3.22 -0.32 -3.95
C GLY A 72 -2.36 0.39 -4.97
N LEU A 73 -3.00 1.28 -5.69
CA LEU A 73 -2.37 2.10 -6.72
C LEU A 73 -2.36 3.55 -6.26
N VAL A 74 -1.28 4.24 -6.59
CA VAL A 74 -1.23 5.67 -6.38
C VAL A 74 -2.12 6.30 -7.44
N HIS A 75 -3.13 7.04 -6.99
CA HIS A 75 -4.09 7.59 -7.92
C HIS A 75 -3.66 8.97 -8.41
N SER A 76 -3.46 9.86 -7.49
CA SER A 76 -2.99 11.20 -7.84
C SER A 76 -2.70 11.94 -6.55
N ARG A 77 -2.03 13.07 -6.70
CA ARG A 77 -1.81 13.94 -5.55
C ARG A 77 -3.13 14.60 -5.21
N CYS A 78 -3.63 14.35 -4.03
CA CYS A 78 -4.96 14.85 -3.66
C CYS A 78 -4.90 16.01 -2.68
N CYS A 79 -3.82 16.12 -1.90
CA CYS A 79 -3.76 17.11 -0.83
C CYS A 79 -2.33 17.24 -0.37
N SER A 80 -2.07 18.25 0.44
CA SER A 80 -0.76 18.38 1.06
C SER A 80 -0.65 17.38 2.19
N PRO A 81 0.52 16.78 2.37
CA PRO A 81 0.71 15.89 3.52
C PRO A 81 0.49 16.67 4.81
N ALA A 82 -0.08 16.01 5.80
CA ALA A 82 -0.20 16.62 7.12
C ALA A 82 1.20 16.78 7.70
N PRO A 83 1.45 17.88 8.42
CA PRO A 83 2.75 18.01 9.06
C PRO A 83 2.99 16.85 10.00
N SER A 84 4.20 16.27 9.91
CA SER A 84 4.54 15.14 10.76
C SER A 84 5.99 15.30 11.20
N ALA A 85 6.19 15.25 12.50
CA ALA A 85 7.54 15.25 13.05
C ALA A 85 8.20 13.89 12.84
N GLU A 86 7.42 12.86 12.51
CA GLU A 86 7.93 11.50 12.42
C GLU A 86 8.43 11.13 11.04
N ILE A 87 7.83 11.69 9.99
CA ILE A 87 8.18 11.34 8.61
C ILE A 87 9.17 12.36 8.06
N ALA A 88 10.36 11.89 7.70
CA ALA A 88 11.41 12.75 7.19
C ALA A 88 11.39 12.85 5.67
N GLU A 89 10.95 11.80 4.99
CA GLU A 89 11.06 11.74 3.54
C GLU A 89 10.06 10.75 2.96
N VAL A 90 9.58 11.04 1.76
CA VAL A 90 8.70 10.16 1.00
C VAL A 90 9.37 9.93 -0.34
N ARG A 91 9.44 8.68 -0.80
CA ARG A 91 10.13 8.38 -2.05
C ARG A 91 9.58 7.13 -2.73
N LEU A 92 9.69 7.11 -4.04
CA LEU A 92 9.37 5.93 -4.84
C LEU A 92 10.62 5.07 -5.01
N PHE A 93 10.43 3.76 -4.89
CA PHE A 93 11.52 2.79 -5.04
C PHE A 93 11.13 1.72 -6.04
N GLY A 94 12.07 1.33 -6.89
CA GLY A 94 11.88 0.15 -7.72
C GLY A 94 12.29 -1.12 -7.02
N GLU A 95 13.24 -1.00 -6.09
CA GLU A 95 13.72 -2.11 -5.25
C GLU A 95 13.82 -1.62 -3.83
N LEU A 96 13.80 -2.56 -2.89
CA LEU A 96 13.87 -2.21 -1.48
C LEU A 96 15.22 -1.56 -1.15
N PRO A 97 15.21 -0.46 -0.38
CA PRO A 97 16.45 0.16 0.07
C PRO A 97 17.14 -0.70 1.14
N GLU A 98 18.36 -0.33 1.48
CA GLU A 98 19.14 -1.11 2.44
C GLU A 98 18.67 -0.89 3.88
N GLU A 99 18.30 0.33 4.22
CA GLU A 99 17.92 0.67 5.60
C GLU A 99 16.42 0.54 5.75
N LEU A 100 15.99 -0.60 6.28
CA LEU A 100 14.58 -0.91 6.47
C LEU A 100 14.25 -1.00 7.95
N SER A 101 13.05 -0.53 8.30
CA SER A 101 12.58 -0.59 9.68
C SER A 101 12.25 -2.00 10.14
N PHE A 102 11.91 -2.89 9.19
CA PHE A 102 11.53 -4.26 9.48
C PHE A 102 12.34 -5.21 8.61
N PRO A 103 12.34 -6.52 8.93
CA PRO A 103 13.19 -7.47 8.19
C PRO A 103 12.91 -7.49 6.70
N LEU A 104 14.00 -7.58 5.95
CA LEU A 104 13.96 -7.57 4.50
C LEU A 104 13.08 -8.69 3.93
N VAL A 105 13.13 -9.87 4.54
CA VAL A 105 12.38 -11.01 4.02
C VAL A 105 10.87 -10.75 4.08
N GLU A 106 10.41 -10.06 5.11
CA GLU A 106 8.98 -9.74 5.21
C GLU A 106 8.54 -8.81 4.10
N TYR A 107 9.33 -7.77 3.83
CA TYR A 107 9.01 -6.86 2.75
C TYR A 107 9.03 -7.54 1.39
N ARG A 108 10.01 -8.43 1.18
CA ARG A 108 10.11 -9.14 -0.08
C ARG A 108 8.88 -9.98 -0.36
N GLU A 109 8.44 -10.73 0.64
CA GLU A 109 7.28 -11.60 0.46
C GLU A 109 6.02 -10.80 0.21
N MET A 110 5.85 -9.70 0.95
CA MET A 110 4.69 -8.85 0.74
C MET A 110 4.69 -8.23 -0.66
N LEU A 111 5.85 -7.80 -1.13
CA LEU A 111 5.93 -7.19 -2.45
C LEU A 111 5.62 -8.18 -3.57
N VAL A 112 6.08 -9.43 -3.43
CA VAL A 112 5.75 -10.45 -4.42
C VAL A 112 4.25 -10.63 -4.53
N GLN A 113 3.58 -10.78 -3.38
CA GLN A 113 2.14 -10.96 -3.36
C GLN A 113 1.41 -9.71 -3.83
N ALA A 114 1.89 -8.55 -3.42
CA ALA A 114 1.26 -7.29 -3.79
C ALA A 114 1.34 -7.05 -5.29
N ARG A 115 2.47 -7.35 -5.91
CA ARG A 115 2.60 -7.19 -7.36
C ARG A 115 1.65 -8.12 -8.12
N ARG A 116 1.47 -9.33 -7.61
CA ARG A 116 0.51 -10.26 -8.22
C ARG A 116 -0.92 -9.73 -8.13
N MET A 117 -1.26 -9.16 -6.99
CA MET A 117 -2.59 -8.57 -6.80
C MET A 117 -2.84 -7.44 -7.79
N VAL A 118 -1.86 -6.56 -7.96
CA VAL A 118 -2.00 -5.43 -8.88
C VAL A 118 -2.12 -5.91 -10.31
N GLU A 119 -1.31 -6.90 -10.70
CA GLU A 119 -1.38 -7.45 -12.05
C GLU A 119 -2.74 -8.08 -12.30
N SER A 120 -3.24 -8.83 -11.33
CA SER A 120 -4.55 -9.46 -11.44
C SER A 120 -5.66 -8.41 -11.55
N PHE A 121 -5.58 -7.37 -10.75
CA PHE A 121 -6.54 -6.27 -10.80
C PHE A 121 -6.52 -5.58 -12.15
N LYS A 122 -5.35 -5.31 -12.70
CA LYS A 122 -5.24 -4.64 -14.00
C LYS A 122 -5.79 -5.51 -15.11
N ARG A 123 -5.53 -6.82 -15.08
CA ARG A 123 -6.05 -7.73 -16.08
C ARG A 123 -7.57 -7.79 -16.01
N GLY A 124 -8.12 -7.85 -14.79
CA GLY A 124 -9.56 -7.85 -14.62
C GLY A 124 -10.20 -6.58 -15.14
N LYS A 125 -9.54 -5.44 -14.88
CA LYS A 125 -10.04 -4.15 -15.36
C LYS A 125 -10.02 -4.08 -16.87
N ILE A 126 -8.95 -4.59 -17.49
CA ILE A 126 -8.84 -4.63 -18.95
C ILE A 126 -9.94 -5.51 -19.53
N ILE A 127 -10.13 -6.70 -18.96
CA ILE A 127 -11.16 -7.62 -19.43
C ILE A 127 -12.53 -6.98 -19.33
N VAL A 128 -12.83 -6.33 -18.22
CA VAL A 128 -14.11 -5.67 -18.04
C VAL A 128 -14.28 -4.52 -19.03
N GLY A 129 -13.20 -3.85 -19.39
CA GLY A 129 -13.27 -2.73 -20.31
C GLY A 129 -13.40 -3.12 -21.76
N LEU A 130 -13.21 -4.40 -22.12
CA LEU A 130 -13.35 -4.83 -23.50
C LEU A 130 -14.82 -4.97 -23.85
N PRO A 131 -15.16 -4.65 -25.08
CA PRO A 131 -16.51 -4.99 -25.55
C PRO A 131 -16.59 -6.49 -25.64
N ARG A 132 -17.19 -7.06 -24.84
CA ARG A 132 -17.09 -8.37 -24.53
C ARG A 132 -17.24 -9.38 -25.47
N HIS A 133 -16.68 -10.19 -25.19
CA HIS A 133 -16.68 -11.32 -25.35
C HIS A 133 -16.35 -12.23 -24.35
N ARG A 134 -16.33 -12.29 -23.82
CA ARG A 134 -15.86 -12.96 -22.87
C ARG A 134 -15.87 -13.51 -22.04
N SER A 135 -15.96 -13.80 -22.44
CA SER A 135 -15.68 -14.32 -21.60
C SER A 135 -15.29 -14.77 -20.92
N THR A 136 -15.27 -14.70 -21.15
CA THR A 136 -14.70 -15.04 -20.41
C THR A 136 -14.18 -15.44 -19.73
N PRO A 137 -14.24 -15.60 -19.87
CA PRO A 137 -13.55 -15.96 -19.15
C PRO A 137 -12.98 -16.25 -18.51
N SER A 138 -13.02 -16.04 -18.70
CA SER A 138 -12.49 -16.25 -18.10
C SER A 138 -12.09 -16.28 -17.47
N ARG A 139 -12.41 -16.08 -17.38
CA ARG A 139 -12.07 -15.95 -16.95
C ARG A 139 -11.48 -16.04 -16.81
N ILE A 140 -11.73 -15.87 -17.13
CA ILE A 140 -11.29 -16.02 -17.34
C ILE A 140 -11.11 -16.30 -17.17
#